data_012b7ef3a8029a8ad100d23d6057162f
#
_entry.id   012b7ef3a8029a8ad100d23d6057162f
#
_cell.length_a   1.000
_cell.length_b   1.000
_cell.length_c   1.000
_cell.angle_alpha   90.00
_cell.angle_beta   90.00
_cell.angle_gamma   90.00
#
_symmetry.space_group_name_H-M   'P 1'
#
loop_
_entity.id
_entity.type
_entity.pdbx_description
1 polymer ?
#
loop_
_entity_poly.entity_id
_entity_poly.type
_entity_poly.pdbx_seq_one_letter_code
_entity_poly.pdbx_strand_id
1 'polypeptide(L)'
;MASASADTAPTELRQTPLHALHVELGARMVPFAGYSMPVQYPAGLMAEHLHTRQAAGLFDVSHMGQLRLVGPDAAAAFESLMPVDVIDLPMGKQRYGLLLNDEGGIIDDLMFFRVAQDEIFVIVNGACKEGDIAHIQARIGQRCRVIPMPDHALLALQGPQAATALARLAPGVEKLVFMTGGNFQIAGCECFVTRSG
;
A
#
# COMPACT_ATOMS: atom_id res chain seq x y z
N MET A 1 -28.82 1.46 34.17
CA MET A 1 -28.75 0.29 33.28
C MET A 1 -28.44 0.83 31.88
N ALA A 2 -27.18 0.77 31.47
CA ALA A 2 -26.75 1.17 30.15
C ALA A 2 -26.99 -0.01 29.21
N SER A 3 -27.80 0.18 28.17
CA SER A 3 -28.01 -0.79 27.12
C SER A 3 -26.73 -0.86 26.28
N ALA A 4 -26.08 -2.00 26.27
CA ALA A 4 -25.04 -2.33 25.33
C ALA A 4 -25.66 -2.29 23.92
N SER A 5 -25.23 -1.35 23.08
CA SER A 5 -25.51 -1.37 21.65
C SER A 5 -24.79 -2.61 21.09
N ALA A 6 -25.56 -3.55 20.54
CA ALA A 6 -25.04 -4.69 19.81
C ALA A 6 -24.28 -4.14 18.59
N ASP A 7 -22.96 -4.34 18.60
CA ASP A 7 -22.06 -4.11 17.48
C ASP A 7 -22.44 -5.12 16.39
N THR A 8 -23.20 -4.67 15.39
CA THR A 8 -23.52 -5.49 14.22
C THR A 8 -22.26 -5.58 13.36
N ALA A 9 -21.53 -6.70 13.48
CA ALA A 9 -20.43 -7.05 12.60
C ALA A 9 -20.86 -6.89 11.12
N PRO A 10 -20.01 -6.35 10.24
CA PRO A 10 -20.34 -6.21 8.83
C PRO A 10 -20.67 -7.58 8.24
N THR A 11 -21.83 -7.71 7.63
CA THR A 11 -22.45 -8.97 7.18
C THR A 11 -21.68 -9.62 6.02
N GLU A 12 -20.75 -8.91 5.38
CA GLU A 12 -19.96 -9.42 4.26
C GLU A 12 -18.57 -8.79 4.23
N LEU A 13 -17.53 -9.64 4.21
CA LEU A 13 -16.14 -9.19 4.08
C LEU A 13 -15.83 -8.84 2.62
N ARG A 14 -15.12 -7.74 2.41
CA ARG A 14 -14.58 -7.38 1.10
C ARG A 14 -13.55 -8.43 0.65
N GLN A 15 -13.35 -8.54 -0.66
CA GLN A 15 -12.39 -9.45 -1.26
C GLN A 15 -11.33 -8.66 -2.02
N THR A 16 -10.10 -9.17 -2.00
CA THR A 16 -9.01 -8.65 -2.86
C THR A 16 -9.14 -9.24 -4.27
N PRO A 17 -8.48 -8.65 -5.28
CA PRO A 17 -8.47 -9.22 -6.64
C PRO A 17 -7.96 -10.67 -6.72
N LEU A 18 -7.10 -11.09 -5.78
CA LEU A 18 -6.53 -12.44 -5.73
C LEU A 18 -7.30 -13.42 -4.83
N HIS A 19 -8.43 -13.02 -4.25
CA HIS A 19 -9.20 -13.85 -3.30
C HIS A 19 -9.48 -15.26 -3.84
N ALA A 20 -9.95 -15.39 -5.09
CA ALA A 20 -10.24 -16.68 -5.70
C ALA A 20 -8.99 -17.56 -5.80
N LEU A 21 -7.84 -16.99 -6.15
CA LEU A 21 -6.55 -17.69 -6.21
C LEU A 21 -6.12 -18.16 -4.81
N HIS A 22 -6.32 -17.36 -3.76
CA HIS A 22 -6.01 -17.79 -2.40
C HIS A 22 -6.81 -19.03 -1.99
N VAL A 23 -8.12 -19.03 -2.30
CA VAL A 23 -9.01 -20.18 -2.02
C VAL A 23 -8.58 -21.42 -2.82
N GLU A 24 -8.29 -21.26 -4.12
CA GLU A 24 -7.79 -22.33 -5.00
C GLU A 24 -6.50 -22.95 -4.48
N LEU A 25 -5.58 -22.13 -3.98
CA LEU A 25 -4.32 -22.57 -3.37
C LEU A 25 -4.47 -23.15 -1.96
N GLY A 26 -5.70 -23.29 -1.46
CA GLY A 26 -5.99 -23.87 -0.16
C GLY A 26 -5.65 -22.97 1.02
N ALA A 27 -5.64 -21.66 0.85
CA ALA A 27 -5.40 -20.73 1.93
C ALA A 27 -6.50 -20.78 3.00
N ARG A 28 -6.10 -20.69 4.26
CA ARG A 28 -7.02 -20.43 5.36
C ARG A 28 -7.37 -18.94 5.38
N MET A 29 -8.62 -18.62 5.01
CA MET A 29 -9.11 -17.25 4.97
C MET A 29 -9.61 -16.80 6.34
N VAL A 30 -9.29 -15.55 6.73
CA VAL A 30 -9.71 -14.93 8.00
C VAL A 30 -10.12 -13.47 7.79
N PRO A 31 -10.99 -12.91 8.65
CA PRO A 31 -11.26 -11.47 8.66
C PRO A 31 -10.02 -10.68 9.04
N PHE A 32 -9.66 -9.69 8.22
CA PHE A 32 -8.58 -8.75 8.48
C PHE A 32 -8.88 -7.40 7.82
N ALA A 33 -8.90 -6.31 8.60
CA ALA A 33 -9.16 -4.95 8.10
C ALA A 33 -10.43 -4.85 7.21
N GLY A 34 -11.48 -5.61 7.52
CA GLY A 34 -12.73 -5.63 6.74
C GLY A 34 -12.67 -6.48 5.46
N TYR A 35 -11.59 -7.21 5.24
CA TYR A 35 -11.38 -8.12 4.09
C TYR A 35 -11.29 -9.58 4.53
N SER A 36 -11.63 -10.49 3.60
CA SER A 36 -11.30 -11.91 3.71
C SER A 36 -9.88 -12.11 3.19
N MET A 37 -8.92 -12.36 4.11
CA MET A 37 -7.49 -12.40 3.80
C MET A 37 -6.88 -13.78 4.11
N PRO A 38 -5.88 -14.25 3.33
CA PRO A 38 -5.19 -15.49 3.61
C PRO A 38 -4.26 -15.33 4.81
N VAL A 39 -4.43 -16.15 5.86
CA VAL A 39 -3.53 -16.15 7.02
C VAL A 39 -2.40 -17.16 6.87
N GLN A 40 -2.64 -18.24 6.16
CA GLN A 40 -1.65 -19.29 5.85
C GLN A 40 -2.13 -20.18 4.70
N TYR A 41 -1.20 -20.86 4.08
CA TYR A 41 -1.44 -21.94 3.10
C TYR A 41 -1.15 -23.33 3.72
N PRO A 42 -1.34 -24.44 2.96
CA PRO A 42 -1.15 -25.78 3.51
C PRO A 42 0.23 -26.06 4.12
N ALA A 43 1.28 -25.36 3.70
CA ALA A 43 2.61 -25.49 4.29
C ALA A 43 2.68 -24.99 5.76
N GLY A 44 1.77 -24.09 6.15
CA GLY A 44 1.65 -23.55 7.50
C GLY A 44 2.54 -22.32 7.75
N LEU A 45 2.09 -21.48 8.68
CA LEU A 45 2.71 -20.17 9.01
C LEU A 45 4.22 -20.22 9.21
N MET A 46 4.72 -21.21 9.97
CA MET A 46 6.14 -21.28 10.28
C MET A 46 6.97 -21.60 9.04
N ALA A 47 6.52 -22.52 8.19
CA ALA A 47 7.21 -22.86 6.95
C ALA A 47 7.25 -21.66 5.99
N GLU A 48 6.13 -20.96 5.84
CA GLU A 48 6.02 -19.77 4.99
C GLU A 48 6.90 -18.62 5.53
N HIS A 49 6.91 -18.40 6.85
CA HIS A 49 7.78 -17.41 7.49
C HIS A 49 9.26 -17.72 7.23
N LEU A 50 9.70 -18.93 7.50
CA LEU A 50 11.10 -19.36 7.31
C LEU A 50 11.50 -19.29 5.85
N HIS A 51 10.61 -19.69 4.92
CA HIS A 51 10.86 -19.59 3.48
C HIS A 51 11.08 -18.13 3.06
N THR A 52 10.22 -17.21 3.51
CA THR A 52 10.38 -15.78 3.21
C THR A 52 11.70 -15.23 3.78
N ARG A 53 12.10 -15.65 4.98
CA ARG A 53 13.37 -15.22 5.59
C ARG A 53 14.62 -15.76 4.86
N GLN A 54 14.53 -16.92 4.23
CA GLN A 54 15.63 -17.60 3.55
C GLN A 54 15.66 -17.37 2.04
N ALA A 55 14.51 -17.15 1.44
CA ALA A 55 14.34 -17.01 -0.01
C ALA A 55 13.48 -15.79 -0.37
N ALA A 56 12.24 -16.02 -0.80
CA ALA A 56 11.29 -14.95 -1.13
C ALA A 56 9.84 -15.41 -0.89
N GLY A 57 8.99 -14.51 -0.42
CA GLY A 57 7.55 -14.70 -0.27
C GLY A 57 6.79 -13.59 -0.99
N LEU A 58 5.69 -13.94 -1.65
CA LEU A 58 4.77 -13.02 -2.30
C LEU A 58 3.51 -12.88 -1.44
N PHE A 59 3.12 -11.64 -1.14
CA PHE A 59 1.98 -11.31 -0.29
C PHE A 59 1.00 -10.42 -1.05
N ASP A 60 -0.28 -10.78 -1.02
CA ASP A 60 -1.36 -9.88 -1.43
C ASP A 60 -1.63 -8.88 -0.31
N VAL A 61 -1.37 -7.62 -0.57
CA VAL A 61 -1.64 -6.49 0.33
C VAL A 61 -2.63 -5.50 -0.30
N SER A 62 -3.44 -5.97 -1.25
CA SER A 62 -4.41 -5.14 -2.00
C SER A 62 -5.55 -4.58 -1.12
N HIS A 63 -5.66 -4.99 0.14
CA HIS A 63 -6.55 -4.38 1.12
C HIS A 63 -6.11 -2.97 1.51
N MET A 64 -4.84 -2.60 1.31
CA MET A 64 -4.32 -1.24 1.53
C MET A 64 -4.94 -0.24 0.56
N GLY A 65 -4.98 1.04 0.94
CA GLY A 65 -5.46 2.11 0.09
C GLY A 65 -4.35 2.65 -0.80
N GLN A 66 -4.70 2.96 -2.06
CA GLN A 66 -3.81 3.58 -3.02
C GLN A 66 -4.50 4.82 -3.58
N LEU A 67 -3.77 5.94 -3.70
CA LEU A 67 -4.28 7.16 -4.31
C LEU A 67 -3.16 7.95 -4.99
N ARG A 68 -3.55 8.80 -5.95
CA ARG A 68 -2.68 9.77 -6.60
C ARG A 68 -3.10 11.18 -6.20
N LEU A 69 -2.14 12.02 -5.91
CA LEU A 69 -2.30 13.46 -5.72
C LEU A 69 -1.71 14.13 -6.96
N VAL A 70 -2.53 14.88 -7.71
CA VAL A 70 -2.13 15.41 -9.01
C VAL A 70 -2.46 16.91 -9.08
N GLY A 71 -1.45 17.70 -9.42
CA GLY A 71 -1.55 19.13 -9.62
C GLY A 71 -0.27 19.86 -9.24
N PRO A 72 -0.08 21.11 -9.71
CA PRO A 72 1.15 21.85 -9.49
C PRO A 72 1.43 22.15 -8.01
N ASP A 73 0.39 22.14 -7.16
CA ASP A 73 0.50 22.36 -5.71
C ASP A 73 0.47 21.05 -4.89
N ALA A 74 0.47 19.87 -5.54
CA ALA A 74 0.28 18.59 -4.87
C ALA A 74 1.32 18.34 -3.76
N ALA A 75 2.60 18.66 -4.02
CA ALA A 75 3.66 18.46 -3.02
C ALA A 75 3.49 19.37 -1.80
N ALA A 76 3.30 20.67 -2.01
CA ALA A 76 3.13 21.63 -0.92
C ALA A 76 1.80 21.41 -0.17
N ALA A 77 0.74 20.99 -0.87
CA ALA A 77 -0.51 20.63 -0.26
C ALA A 77 -0.34 19.41 0.66
N PHE A 78 0.32 18.37 0.17
CA PHE A 78 0.49 17.12 0.94
C PHE A 78 1.46 17.31 2.12
N GLU A 79 2.53 18.09 1.95
CA GLU A 79 3.46 18.44 3.04
C GLU A 79 2.75 19.12 4.21
N SER A 80 1.69 19.92 3.95
CA SER A 80 0.94 20.58 5.02
C SER A 80 0.19 19.63 5.95
N LEU A 81 0.11 18.34 5.64
CA LEU A 81 -0.56 17.31 6.44
C LEU A 81 0.41 16.47 7.29
N MET A 82 1.73 16.67 7.16
CA MET A 82 2.70 15.77 7.77
C MET A 82 4.01 16.48 8.15
N PRO A 83 4.78 15.93 9.12
CA PRO A 83 6.03 16.53 9.58
C PRO A 83 7.24 16.03 8.76
N VAL A 84 7.07 15.82 7.45
CA VAL A 84 8.15 15.39 6.55
C VAL A 84 8.14 16.22 5.28
N ASP A 85 9.33 16.47 4.78
CA ASP A 85 9.57 17.18 3.53
C ASP A 85 9.08 16.36 2.34
N VAL A 86 8.13 16.93 1.58
CA VAL A 86 7.55 16.40 0.34
C VAL A 86 7.95 17.27 -0.84
N ILE A 87 8.08 18.57 -0.63
CA ILE A 87 8.41 19.58 -1.67
C ILE A 87 9.74 19.24 -2.32
N ASP A 88 10.77 19.01 -1.51
CA ASP A 88 12.14 18.74 -1.98
C ASP A 88 12.44 17.24 -2.16
N LEU A 89 11.43 16.35 -2.02
CA LEU A 89 11.61 14.93 -2.33
C LEU A 89 11.91 14.77 -3.82
N PRO A 90 13.09 14.23 -4.20
CA PRO A 90 13.42 14.06 -5.62
C PRO A 90 12.45 13.10 -6.33
N MET A 91 12.22 13.33 -7.63
CA MET A 91 11.48 12.37 -8.47
C MET A 91 12.13 10.98 -8.40
N GLY A 92 11.31 9.93 -8.40
CA GLY A 92 11.77 8.56 -8.30
C GLY A 92 12.09 8.11 -6.87
N LYS A 93 11.83 8.94 -5.86
CA LYS A 93 12.06 8.62 -4.45
C LYS A 93 10.76 8.35 -3.71
N GLN A 94 10.86 7.45 -2.73
CA GLN A 94 9.83 7.09 -1.77
C GLN A 94 10.22 7.57 -0.37
N ARG A 95 9.22 7.83 0.46
CA ARG A 95 9.40 8.19 1.88
C ARG A 95 8.22 7.69 2.70
N TYR A 96 8.44 7.43 3.98
CA TYR A 96 7.39 7.30 4.98
C TYR A 96 6.99 8.67 5.50
N GLY A 97 5.71 8.81 5.86
CA GLY A 97 5.15 10.00 6.48
C GLY A 97 4.16 9.65 7.59
N LEU A 98 3.88 10.62 8.43
CA LEU A 98 2.85 10.54 9.47
C LEU A 98 1.75 11.52 9.11
N LEU A 99 0.52 11.05 8.92
CA LEU A 99 -0.65 11.89 8.72
C LEU A 99 -1.06 12.46 10.07
N LEU A 100 -1.18 13.80 10.17
CA LEU A 100 -1.45 14.49 11.44
C LEU A 100 -2.81 15.16 11.43
N ASN A 101 -3.40 15.28 12.64
CA ASN A 101 -4.52 16.18 12.92
C ASN A 101 -4.03 17.62 13.26
N ASP A 102 -4.95 18.53 13.50
CA ASP A 102 -4.64 19.95 13.76
C ASP A 102 -3.87 20.18 15.07
N GLU A 103 -3.98 19.25 16.03
CA GLU A 103 -3.28 19.28 17.31
C GLU A 103 -1.90 18.63 17.25
N GLY A 104 -1.47 18.15 16.06
CA GLY A 104 -0.21 17.45 15.87
C GLY A 104 -0.25 15.98 16.31
N GLY A 105 -1.43 15.44 16.61
CA GLY A 105 -1.64 14.01 16.88
C GLY A 105 -1.55 13.18 15.62
N ILE A 106 -0.98 11.99 15.72
CA ILE A 106 -0.85 11.05 14.59
C ILE A 106 -2.21 10.41 14.30
N ILE A 107 -2.70 10.56 13.06
CA ILE A 107 -3.87 9.86 12.53
C ILE A 107 -3.46 8.46 12.07
N ASP A 108 -2.45 8.39 11.18
CA ASP A 108 -1.88 7.14 10.67
C ASP A 108 -0.46 7.37 10.14
N ASP A 109 0.29 6.29 9.87
CA ASP A 109 1.50 6.32 9.07
C ASP A 109 1.19 5.88 7.62
N LEU A 110 1.98 6.37 6.68
CA LEU A 110 1.77 6.08 5.26
C LEU A 110 3.09 6.10 4.49
N MET A 111 3.04 5.57 3.28
CA MET A 111 4.14 5.69 2.33
C MET A 111 3.72 6.56 1.15
N PHE A 112 4.67 7.35 0.62
CA PHE A 112 4.43 8.11 -0.59
C PHE A 112 5.65 8.12 -1.50
N PHE A 113 5.40 8.32 -2.79
CA PHE A 113 6.40 8.27 -3.84
C PHE A 113 6.24 9.47 -4.78
N ARG A 114 7.32 10.17 -5.09
CA ARG A 114 7.32 11.27 -6.08
C ARG A 114 7.39 10.70 -7.49
N VAL A 115 6.24 10.58 -8.16
CA VAL A 115 6.13 10.01 -9.51
C VAL A 115 6.60 11.02 -10.55
N ALA A 116 6.12 12.27 -10.44
CA ALA A 116 6.45 13.37 -11.33
C ALA A 116 6.52 14.68 -10.54
N GLN A 117 6.84 15.78 -11.22
CA GLN A 117 6.91 17.11 -10.61
C GLN A 117 5.58 17.49 -9.91
N ASP A 118 4.47 17.14 -10.53
CA ASP A 118 3.10 17.47 -10.13
C ASP A 118 2.28 16.23 -9.72
N GLU A 119 2.97 15.12 -9.40
CA GLU A 119 2.30 13.88 -9.06
C GLU A 119 2.98 13.12 -7.93
N ILE A 120 2.18 12.76 -6.92
CA ILE A 120 2.56 11.92 -5.79
C ILE A 120 1.63 10.70 -5.74
N PHE A 121 2.21 9.51 -5.63
CA PHE A 121 1.51 8.28 -5.33
C PHE A 121 1.58 8.01 -3.83
N VAL A 122 0.46 7.67 -3.21
CA VAL A 122 0.34 7.46 -1.76
C VAL A 122 -0.26 6.10 -1.49
N ILE A 123 0.27 5.40 -0.48
CA ILE A 123 -0.24 4.13 0.03
C ILE A 123 -0.59 4.33 1.50
N VAL A 124 -1.84 4.04 1.88
CA VAL A 124 -2.37 4.15 3.23
C VAL A 124 -2.79 2.79 3.79
N ASN A 125 -2.82 2.64 5.11
CA ASN A 125 -3.09 1.38 5.77
C ASN A 125 -4.54 0.90 5.56
N GLY A 126 -4.72 -0.42 5.40
CA GLY A 126 -6.01 -1.01 5.03
C GLY A 126 -7.14 -0.74 6.02
N ALA A 127 -6.85 -0.73 7.32
CA ALA A 127 -7.84 -0.48 8.36
C ALA A 127 -8.30 0.99 8.42
N CYS A 128 -7.41 1.92 8.07
CA CYS A 128 -7.62 3.36 8.19
C CYS A 128 -7.95 4.03 6.84
N LYS A 129 -7.83 3.33 5.71
CA LYS A 129 -7.80 3.92 4.36
C LYS A 129 -8.98 4.83 4.03
N GLU A 130 -10.19 4.50 4.45
CA GLU A 130 -11.36 5.33 4.18
C GLU A 130 -11.26 6.68 4.93
N GLY A 131 -10.80 6.64 6.20
CA GLY A 131 -10.57 7.81 7.03
C GLY A 131 -9.44 8.69 6.50
N ASP A 132 -8.32 8.07 6.13
CA ASP A 132 -7.15 8.76 5.60
C ASP A 132 -7.45 9.46 4.27
N ILE A 133 -8.09 8.74 3.33
CA ILE A 133 -8.49 9.30 2.04
C ILE A 133 -9.48 10.46 2.25
N ALA A 134 -10.47 10.30 3.15
CA ALA A 134 -11.42 11.35 3.46
C ALA A 134 -10.74 12.58 4.09
N HIS A 135 -9.79 12.36 5.02
CA HIS A 135 -9.00 13.44 5.63
C HIS A 135 -8.17 14.19 4.58
N ILE A 136 -7.41 13.47 3.76
CA ILE A 136 -6.61 14.05 2.67
C ILE A 136 -7.52 14.84 1.70
N GLN A 137 -8.63 14.25 1.26
CA GLN A 137 -9.58 14.90 0.36
C GLN A 137 -10.15 16.20 0.97
N ALA A 138 -10.55 16.16 2.24
CA ALA A 138 -11.14 17.31 2.91
C ALA A 138 -10.13 18.47 3.07
N ARG A 139 -8.87 18.14 3.37
CA ARG A 139 -7.83 19.14 3.67
C ARG A 139 -7.19 19.76 2.44
N ILE A 140 -6.95 18.95 1.41
CA ILE A 140 -6.17 19.40 0.25
C ILE A 140 -6.87 19.24 -1.11
N GLY A 141 -8.09 18.71 -1.14
CA GLY A 141 -8.82 18.48 -2.39
C GLY A 141 -9.15 19.74 -3.20
N GLN A 142 -9.04 20.94 -2.60
CA GLN A 142 -9.15 22.23 -3.30
C GLN A 142 -7.83 22.70 -3.91
N ARG A 143 -6.71 22.12 -3.48
CA ARG A 143 -5.34 22.50 -3.90
C ARG A 143 -4.78 21.56 -4.97
N CYS A 144 -5.16 20.28 -4.90
CA CYS A 144 -4.79 19.26 -5.89
C CYS A 144 -5.90 18.23 -6.05
N ARG A 145 -5.84 17.45 -7.13
CA ARG A 145 -6.79 16.36 -7.35
C ARG A 145 -6.35 15.15 -6.51
N VAL A 146 -7.24 14.68 -5.65
CA VAL A 146 -7.09 13.43 -4.89
C VAL A 146 -7.83 12.32 -5.66
N ILE A 147 -7.11 11.33 -6.15
CA ILE A 147 -7.65 10.29 -7.05
C ILE A 147 -7.41 8.91 -6.40
N PRO A 148 -8.41 8.35 -5.68
CA PRO A 148 -8.33 6.98 -5.20
C PRO A 148 -8.22 5.98 -6.34
N MET A 149 -7.52 4.85 -6.11
CA MET A 149 -7.27 3.80 -7.10
C MET A 149 -7.81 2.44 -6.59
N PRO A 150 -9.14 2.29 -6.47
CA PRO A 150 -9.75 1.11 -5.82
C PRO A 150 -9.56 -0.19 -6.61
N ASP A 151 -9.33 -0.10 -7.93
CA ASP A 151 -9.22 -1.25 -8.82
C ASP A 151 -7.77 -1.73 -9.03
N HIS A 152 -6.82 -1.16 -8.28
CA HIS A 152 -5.40 -1.53 -8.35
C HIS A 152 -5.05 -2.56 -7.28
N ALA A 153 -4.43 -3.66 -7.70
CA ALA A 153 -3.81 -4.62 -6.79
C ALA A 153 -2.50 -4.06 -6.23
N LEU A 154 -2.15 -4.48 -5.03
CA LEU A 154 -0.86 -4.21 -4.41
C LEU A 154 -0.25 -5.52 -3.91
N LEU A 155 0.97 -5.82 -4.36
CA LEU A 155 1.70 -7.02 -4.00
C LEU A 155 3.01 -6.66 -3.30
N ALA A 156 3.33 -7.38 -2.24
CA ALA A 156 4.62 -7.25 -1.55
C ALA A 156 5.45 -8.52 -1.77
N LEU A 157 6.58 -8.38 -2.47
CA LEU A 157 7.56 -9.45 -2.64
C LEU A 157 8.70 -9.22 -1.64
N GLN A 158 8.84 -10.12 -0.67
CA GLN A 158 9.71 -9.98 0.49
C GLN A 158 10.78 -11.08 0.53
N GLY A 159 11.93 -10.77 1.14
CA GLY A 159 12.99 -11.75 1.41
C GLY A 159 14.28 -11.49 0.64
N PRO A 160 15.39 -12.17 1.03
CA PRO A 160 16.72 -11.90 0.49
C PRO A 160 16.86 -12.19 -1.01
N GLN A 161 15.99 -13.04 -1.57
CA GLN A 161 15.97 -13.37 -2.99
C GLN A 161 14.87 -12.63 -3.78
N ALA A 162 14.14 -11.69 -3.17
CA ALA A 162 13.02 -11.00 -3.80
C ALA A 162 13.43 -10.30 -5.12
N ALA A 163 14.49 -9.51 -5.10
CA ALA A 163 14.99 -8.82 -6.29
C ALA A 163 15.42 -9.80 -7.39
N THR A 164 16.12 -10.88 -7.02
CA THR A 164 16.54 -11.93 -7.97
C THR A 164 15.34 -12.66 -8.58
N ALA A 165 14.32 -12.97 -7.79
CA ALA A 165 13.10 -13.60 -8.26
C ALA A 165 12.36 -12.70 -9.25
N LEU A 166 12.19 -11.41 -8.92
CA LEU A 166 11.47 -10.45 -9.76
C LEU A 166 12.24 -10.11 -11.04
N ALA A 167 13.57 -10.05 -11.01
CA ALA A 167 14.40 -9.77 -12.18
C ALA A 167 14.24 -10.80 -13.31
N ARG A 168 13.75 -12.01 -13.01
CA ARG A 168 13.42 -13.03 -14.03
C ARG A 168 12.22 -12.64 -14.89
N LEU A 169 11.31 -11.81 -14.35
CA LEU A 169 10.11 -11.33 -15.05
C LEU A 169 10.26 -9.87 -15.49
N ALA A 170 11.06 -9.10 -14.78
CA ALA A 170 11.29 -7.67 -15.00
C ALA A 170 12.80 -7.35 -14.97
N PRO A 171 13.56 -7.63 -16.04
CA PRO A 171 14.98 -7.32 -16.11
C PRO A 171 15.25 -5.83 -15.82
N GLY A 172 16.22 -5.56 -14.95
CA GLY A 172 16.57 -4.20 -14.54
C GLY A 172 15.98 -3.79 -13.18
N VAL A 173 14.97 -4.51 -12.65
CA VAL A 173 14.39 -4.22 -11.33
C VAL A 173 15.43 -4.36 -10.19
N GLU A 174 16.43 -5.22 -10.38
CA GLU A 174 17.55 -5.42 -9.45
C GLU A 174 18.44 -4.17 -9.29
N LYS A 175 18.34 -3.20 -10.22
CA LYS A 175 19.06 -1.93 -10.18
C LYS A 175 18.38 -0.87 -9.30
N LEU A 176 17.12 -1.09 -8.93
CA LEU A 176 16.45 -0.21 -7.98
C LEU A 176 17.21 -0.20 -6.66
N VAL A 177 17.50 0.98 -6.15
CA VAL A 177 18.09 1.16 -4.82
C VAL A 177 16.99 1.37 -3.78
N PHE A 178 17.34 1.21 -2.50
CA PHE A 178 16.41 1.42 -1.39
C PHE A 178 15.69 2.77 -1.50
N MET A 179 14.37 2.76 -1.28
CA MET A 179 13.47 3.92 -1.36
C MET A 179 13.46 4.58 -2.75
N THR A 180 13.55 3.76 -3.80
CA THR A 180 13.30 4.21 -5.18
C THR A 180 12.30 3.29 -5.87
N GLY A 181 11.79 3.73 -7.03
CA GLY A 181 10.87 2.95 -7.84
C GLY A 181 10.80 3.41 -9.29
N GLY A 182 10.01 2.71 -10.08
CA GLY A 182 9.78 3.00 -11.49
C GLY A 182 8.78 2.06 -12.12
N ASN A 183 8.48 2.31 -13.40
CA ASN A 183 7.59 1.48 -14.21
C ASN A 183 8.36 0.30 -14.83
N PHE A 184 7.77 -0.88 -14.76
CA PHE A 184 8.29 -2.13 -15.32
C PHE A 184 7.17 -2.88 -16.02
N GLN A 185 7.53 -3.63 -17.07
CA GLN A 185 6.65 -4.63 -17.67
C GLN A 185 6.89 -5.97 -16.98
N ILE A 186 5.85 -6.52 -16.33
CA ILE A 186 5.91 -7.79 -15.60
C ILE A 186 4.85 -8.72 -16.20
N ALA A 187 5.29 -9.80 -16.85
CA ALA A 187 4.40 -10.75 -17.52
C ALA A 187 3.38 -10.09 -18.49
N GLY A 188 3.78 -9.02 -19.17
CA GLY A 188 2.94 -8.28 -20.12
C GLY A 188 2.03 -7.22 -19.49
N CYS A 189 2.08 -7.04 -18.16
CA CYS A 189 1.36 -5.99 -17.44
C CYS A 189 2.29 -4.85 -17.07
N GLU A 190 1.81 -3.61 -17.21
CA GLU A 190 2.52 -2.45 -16.69
C GLU A 190 2.36 -2.40 -15.16
N CYS A 191 3.48 -2.37 -14.45
CA CYS A 191 3.53 -2.34 -13.01
C CYS A 191 4.43 -1.22 -12.52
N PHE A 192 3.99 -0.51 -11.49
CA PHE A 192 4.84 0.40 -10.74
C PHE A 192 5.50 -0.36 -9.59
N VAL A 193 6.82 -0.42 -9.58
CA VAL A 193 7.59 -1.20 -8.60
C VAL A 193 8.42 -0.26 -7.74
N THR A 194 8.35 -0.43 -6.43
CA THR A 194 9.22 0.27 -5.46
C THR A 194 10.08 -0.72 -4.70
N ARG A 195 11.28 -0.30 -4.32
CA ARG A 195 12.16 -1.03 -3.42
C ARG A 195 12.15 -0.37 -2.04
N SER A 196 11.39 -0.94 -1.12
CA SER A 196 11.12 -0.37 0.22
C SER A 196 11.86 -1.11 1.36
N GLY A 197 12.57 -2.18 1.04
CA GLY A 197 13.32 -2.99 2.01
C GLY A 197 14.47 -3.74 1.38
#